data_3d30ffb37ce24387a0b4906af0a2a2fd
#
_entry.id   3d30ffb37ce24387a0b4906af0a2a2fd
#
_cell.length_a   1.000
_cell.length_b   1.000
_cell.length_c   1.000
_cell.angle_alpha   90.00
_cell.angle_beta   90.00
_cell.angle_gamma   90.00
#
_symmetry.space_group_name_H-M   'P 1'
#
loop_
_entity.id
_entity.type
_entity.pdbx_description
1 polymer ?
#
loop_
_entity_poly.entity_id
_entity_poly.type
_entity_poly.pdbx_seq_one_letter_code
_entity_poly.pdbx_strand_id
1 'polypeptide(L)'
;TKPCIATAARIERQDRVMPRIIIITGSSGGRKSTAPGPLEDEGYCCVDNLPPPLLPHFINEVLESPFHDRFHGVVACIDARAFRMESGGQQSALKELIAIPDRLIIFLDAQPHSLIKRFSETRRRHPLANNDSSLPEAIAKERASLEGIAAEADLLIDTTDLTPRALRDIITTRIVEQRDGLSVMIESFAFKRGVPTDADFVFDARAIPNPYWQDALRQQ
;
A
#
# COMPACT_ATOMS: atom_id res chain seq x y z
N THR A 1 12.60 -10.87 -21.66
CA THR A 1 11.66 -11.81 -21.03
C THR A 1 10.40 -11.03 -20.69
N LYS A 2 9.32 -11.27 -21.42
CA LYS A 2 8.01 -10.63 -21.21
C LYS A 2 7.37 -11.22 -19.95
N PRO A 3 6.66 -10.43 -19.12
CA PRO A 3 5.87 -10.99 -18.03
C PRO A 3 4.68 -11.77 -18.60
N CYS A 4 4.45 -12.97 -18.09
CA CYS A 4 3.30 -13.78 -18.43
C CYS A 4 2.06 -13.17 -17.76
N ILE A 5 1.19 -12.55 -18.55
CA ILE A 5 -0.11 -12.04 -18.08
C ILE A 5 -1.08 -13.20 -18.17
N ALA A 6 -1.48 -13.75 -17.03
CA ALA A 6 -2.55 -14.74 -16.99
C ALA A 6 -3.89 -14.07 -17.34
N THR A 7 -4.55 -14.59 -18.35
CA THR A 7 -5.85 -14.13 -18.84
C THR A 7 -6.92 -14.47 -17.78
N ALA A 8 -7.48 -13.46 -17.14
CA ALA A 8 -8.62 -13.63 -16.24
C ALA A 8 -9.90 -13.85 -17.04
N ALA A 9 -10.56 -14.98 -16.81
CA ALA A 9 -11.88 -15.25 -17.35
C ALA A 9 -12.91 -14.27 -16.75
N ARG A 10 -13.74 -13.67 -17.62
CA ARG A 10 -14.78 -12.69 -17.29
C ARG A 10 -15.97 -13.42 -16.67
N ILE A 11 -16.17 -13.24 -15.36
CA ILE A 11 -17.38 -13.65 -14.66
C ILE A 11 -18.24 -12.41 -14.36
N GLU A 12 -19.55 -12.54 -14.51
CA GLU A 12 -20.56 -11.47 -14.49
C GLU A 12 -20.50 -10.61 -13.22
N ARG A 13 -20.83 -9.32 -13.40
CA ARG A 13 -20.88 -8.30 -12.35
C ARG A 13 -21.96 -8.67 -11.32
N GLN A 14 -21.53 -9.15 -10.17
CA GLN A 14 -22.31 -9.10 -8.94
C GLN A 14 -21.86 -7.86 -8.14
N ASP A 15 -22.77 -7.25 -7.42
CA ASP A 15 -22.63 -5.96 -6.75
C ASP A 15 -21.29 -5.83 -6.00
N ARG A 16 -20.47 -4.88 -6.44
CA ARG A 16 -19.17 -4.59 -5.84
C ARG A 16 -19.37 -3.88 -4.51
N VAL A 17 -19.08 -4.53 -3.41
CA VAL A 17 -18.93 -3.83 -2.13
C VAL A 17 -17.51 -3.27 -2.07
N MET A 18 -17.34 -2.04 -2.54
CA MET A 18 -16.08 -1.32 -2.42
C MET A 18 -15.94 -0.74 -1.01
N PRO A 19 -14.75 -0.79 -0.39
CA PRO A 19 -14.55 -0.19 0.92
C PRO A 19 -14.81 1.32 0.83
N ARG A 20 -15.68 1.85 1.69
CA ARG A 20 -16.02 3.28 1.68
C ARG A 20 -14.95 4.16 2.32
N ILE A 21 -14.09 3.59 3.15
CA ILE A 21 -13.03 4.32 3.87
C ILE A 21 -11.71 3.60 3.64
N ILE A 22 -10.78 4.28 2.97
CA ILE A 22 -9.44 3.75 2.69
C ILE A 22 -8.42 4.68 3.33
N ILE A 23 -7.54 4.10 4.14
CA ILE A 23 -6.43 4.82 4.79
C ILE A 23 -5.13 4.32 4.20
N ILE A 24 -4.38 5.21 3.57
CA ILE A 24 -3.07 4.88 2.98
C ILE A 24 -1.98 5.50 3.87
N THR A 25 -1.12 4.65 4.39
CA THR A 25 0.04 5.10 5.19
C THR A 25 1.29 4.31 4.82
N GLY A 26 2.38 4.51 5.52
CA GLY A 26 3.64 3.78 5.29
C GLY A 26 4.87 4.67 5.33
N SER A 27 6.02 4.08 5.05
CA SER A 27 7.34 4.72 5.12
C SER A 27 7.46 5.95 4.21
N SER A 28 8.20 6.96 4.65
CA SER A 28 8.57 8.10 3.82
C SER A 28 9.40 7.62 2.62
N GLY A 29 9.01 8.00 1.40
CA GLY A 29 9.57 7.44 0.18
C GLY A 29 8.92 6.12 -0.26
N GLY A 30 7.93 5.58 0.47
CA GLY A 30 7.14 4.40 0.13
C GLY A 30 6.14 4.58 -1.03
N ARG A 31 6.16 5.73 -1.72
CA ARG A 31 5.30 6.07 -2.88
C ARG A 31 3.82 6.31 -2.54
N LYS A 32 3.51 6.74 -1.32
CA LYS A 32 2.14 7.08 -0.89
C LYS A 32 1.40 8.01 -1.86
N SER A 33 2.07 9.03 -2.38
CA SER A 33 1.46 9.99 -3.32
C SER A 33 1.08 9.42 -4.70
N THR A 34 1.49 8.19 -5.01
CA THR A 34 1.11 7.51 -6.27
C THR A 34 -0.17 6.70 -6.11
N ALA A 35 -0.46 6.27 -4.90
CA ALA A 35 -1.54 5.34 -4.60
C ALA A 35 -2.97 5.91 -4.73
N PRO A 36 -3.24 7.20 -4.43
CA PRO A 36 -4.59 7.76 -4.56
C PRO A 36 -5.10 7.83 -5.99
N GLY A 37 -4.24 8.06 -6.99
CA GLY A 37 -4.65 8.30 -8.37
C GLY A 37 -5.65 7.28 -8.93
N PRO A 38 -5.41 5.98 -8.86
CA PRO A 38 -6.38 4.98 -9.32
C PRO A 38 -7.72 5.04 -8.59
N LEU A 39 -7.72 5.43 -7.32
CA LEU A 39 -8.93 5.54 -6.51
C LEU A 39 -9.69 6.84 -6.82
N GLU A 40 -8.99 7.93 -7.15
CA GLU A 40 -9.61 9.14 -7.68
C GLU A 40 -10.32 8.87 -9.01
N ASP A 41 -9.67 8.11 -9.91
CA ASP A 41 -10.25 7.71 -11.21
C ASP A 41 -11.52 6.84 -11.03
N GLU A 42 -11.63 6.13 -9.90
CA GLU A 42 -12.82 5.35 -9.51
C GLU A 42 -13.83 6.14 -8.68
N GLY A 43 -13.67 7.45 -8.56
CA GLY A 43 -14.65 8.33 -7.93
C GLY A 43 -14.55 8.43 -6.40
N TYR A 44 -13.41 8.09 -5.80
CA TYR A 44 -13.15 8.38 -4.39
C TYR A 44 -12.76 9.83 -4.16
N CYS A 45 -13.18 10.41 -3.02
CA CYS A 45 -12.66 11.69 -2.55
C CYS A 45 -11.32 11.47 -1.83
N CYS A 46 -10.22 11.87 -2.48
CA CYS A 46 -8.88 11.65 -1.96
C CYS A 46 -8.30 12.90 -1.30
N VAL A 47 -7.64 12.73 -0.16
CA VAL A 47 -6.90 13.77 0.54
C VAL A 47 -5.49 13.27 0.89
N ASP A 48 -4.48 14.07 0.57
CA ASP A 48 -3.09 13.76 0.92
C ASP A 48 -2.66 14.49 2.20
N ASN A 49 -1.84 13.82 3.01
CA ASN A 49 -1.24 14.35 4.23
C ASN A 49 -2.27 14.85 5.26
N LEU A 50 -3.39 14.13 5.43
CA LEU A 50 -4.41 14.46 6.40
C LEU A 50 -3.89 14.18 7.83
N PRO A 51 -3.99 15.15 8.77
CA PRO A 51 -3.76 14.89 10.19
C PRO A 51 -4.81 13.88 10.74
N PRO A 52 -4.40 12.83 11.48
CA PRO A 52 -5.33 11.82 11.99
C PRO A 52 -6.55 12.37 12.75
N PRO A 53 -6.45 13.40 13.60
CA PRO A 53 -7.61 13.94 14.30
C PRO A 53 -8.68 14.56 13.40
N LEU A 54 -8.33 14.92 12.17
CA LEU A 54 -9.28 15.47 11.20
C LEU A 54 -10.00 14.38 10.38
N LEU A 55 -9.53 13.15 10.45
CA LEU A 55 -10.07 12.05 9.64
C LEU A 55 -11.55 11.76 9.91
N PRO A 56 -12.05 11.68 11.17
CA PRO A 56 -13.48 11.49 11.42
C PRO A 56 -14.33 12.62 10.83
N HIS A 57 -13.87 13.85 10.96
CA HIS A 57 -14.57 14.99 10.39
C HIS A 57 -14.61 14.95 8.85
N PHE A 58 -13.50 14.62 8.22
CA PHE A 58 -13.43 14.45 6.77
C PHE A 58 -14.35 13.33 6.26
N ILE A 59 -14.38 12.19 6.96
CA ILE A 59 -15.28 11.09 6.64
C ILE A 59 -16.74 11.56 6.68
N ASN A 60 -17.16 12.20 7.77
CA ASN A 60 -18.53 12.66 7.95
C ASN A 60 -18.91 13.70 6.87
N GLU A 61 -18.04 14.66 6.57
CA GLU A 61 -18.29 15.68 5.53
C GLU A 61 -18.48 15.05 4.13
N VAL A 62 -17.77 14.00 3.82
CA VAL A 62 -17.86 13.37 2.49
C VAL A 62 -19.00 12.33 2.43
N LEU A 63 -19.14 11.50 3.47
CA LEU A 63 -20.06 10.34 3.42
C LEU A 63 -21.48 10.63 3.94
N GLU A 64 -21.65 11.64 4.80
CA GLU A 64 -22.93 11.98 5.44
C GLU A 64 -23.53 13.32 4.95
N SER A 65 -22.75 14.13 4.23
CA SER A 65 -23.20 15.40 3.69
C SER A 65 -24.09 15.22 2.44
N PRO A 66 -24.79 16.27 1.97
CA PRO A 66 -25.50 16.24 0.69
C PRO A 66 -24.64 15.88 -0.52
N PHE A 67 -23.34 15.81 -0.34
CA PHE A 67 -22.37 15.42 -1.40
C PHE A 67 -22.06 13.92 -1.44
N HIS A 68 -22.63 13.11 -0.54
CA HIS A 68 -22.35 11.68 -0.43
C HIS A 68 -22.57 10.92 -1.73
N ASP A 69 -23.54 11.33 -2.56
CA ASP A 69 -23.83 10.70 -3.86
C ASP A 69 -22.76 10.99 -4.93
N ARG A 70 -21.81 11.90 -4.66
CA ARG A 70 -20.77 12.26 -5.61
C ARG A 70 -19.55 11.35 -5.56
N PHE A 71 -19.35 10.68 -4.43
CA PHE A 71 -18.16 9.87 -4.21
C PHE A 71 -18.52 8.46 -3.78
N HIS A 72 -17.76 7.49 -4.26
CA HIS A 72 -17.88 6.09 -3.82
C HIS A 72 -17.39 5.90 -2.38
N GLY A 73 -16.48 6.74 -1.92
CA GLY A 73 -15.91 6.72 -0.59
C GLY A 73 -14.81 7.77 -0.42
N VAL A 74 -14.06 7.64 0.66
CA VAL A 74 -12.95 8.53 1.01
C VAL A 74 -11.63 7.78 1.02
N VAL A 75 -10.56 8.46 0.59
CA VAL A 75 -9.18 8.00 0.70
C VAL A 75 -8.39 9.05 1.46
N ALA A 76 -7.83 8.69 2.60
CA ALA A 76 -6.95 9.56 3.37
C ALA A 76 -5.52 9.03 3.37
N CYS A 77 -4.59 9.81 2.81
CA CYS A 77 -3.18 9.53 2.94
C CYS A 77 -2.65 10.18 4.22
N ILE A 78 -2.06 9.36 5.10
CA ILE A 78 -1.50 9.80 6.38
C ILE A 78 0.00 9.61 6.36
N ASP A 79 0.74 10.70 6.54
CA ASP A 79 2.21 10.67 6.61
C ASP A 79 2.68 10.25 8.01
N ALA A 80 3.81 9.54 8.09
CA ALA A 80 4.45 9.16 9.35
C ALA A 80 4.68 10.34 10.33
N ARG A 81 4.83 11.55 9.80
CA ARG A 81 4.96 12.78 10.61
C ARG A 81 3.73 13.10 11.43
N ALA A 82 2.56 12.81 10.88
CA ALA A 82 1.29 13.14 11.52
C ALA A 82 1.11 12.38 12.84
N PHE A 83 1.60 11.15 12.93
CA PHE A 83 1.55 10.34 14.14
C PHE A 83 2.42 10.86 15.30
N ARG A 84 3.32 11.81 15.05
CA ARG A 84 4.21 12.38 16.07
C ARG A 84 3.72 13.71 16.65
N MET A 85 2.76 14.34 16.00
CA MET A 85 2.29 15.70 16.38
C MET A 85 1.21 15.66 17.45
N GLU A 86 0.72 14.49 17.85
CA GLU A 86 -0.38 14.37 18.78
C GLU A 86 0.07 14.31 20.24
N SER A 87 -0.72 14.92 21.11
CA SER A 87 -0.51 14.99 22.58
C SER A 87 -0.59 13.64 23.29
N GLY A 88 -0.99 12.56 22.62
CA GLY A 88 -1.03 11.17 23.12
C GLY A 88 -0.01 10.28 22.43
N GLY A 89 0.76 10.81 21.49
CA GLY A 89 1.71 10.06 20.68
C GLY A 89 1.07 9.10 19.70
N GLN A 90 1.91 8.30 19.08
CA GLN A 90 1.57 7.36 18.01
C GLN A 90 0.48 6.35 18.37
N GLN A 91 0.43 5.91 19.65
CA GLN A 91 -0.57 4.94 20.12
C GLN A 91 -2.00 5.51 20.12
N SER A 92 -2.17 6.82 20.35
CA SER A 92 -3.48 7.45 20.32
C SER A 92 -4.00 7.50 18.89
N ALA A 93 -3.19 7.99 17.96
CA ALA A 93 -3.55 8.06 16.55
C ALA A 93 -3.85 6.68 15.95
N LEU A 94 -3.06 5.66 16.31
CA LEU A 94 -3.31 4.29 15.88
C LEU A 94 -4.68 3.78 16.39
N LYS A 95 -5.00 4.02 17.67
CA LYS A 95 -6.29 3.63 18.22
C LYS A 95 -7.46 4.32 17.52
N GLU A 96 -7.32 5.59 17.19
CA GLU A 96 -8.34 6.35 16.46
C GLU A 96 -8.56 5.76 15.05
N LEU A 97 -7.48 5.43 14.34
CA LEU A 97 -7.58 4.80 13.02
C LEU A 97 -8.23 3.42 13.07
N ILE A 98 -7.85 2.59 14.06
CA ILE A 98 -8.41 1.24 14.23
C ILE A 98 -9.88 1.29 14.63
N ALA A 99 -10.31 2.31 15.35
CA ALA A 99 -11.69 2.47 15.81
C ALA A 99 -12.68 2.83 14.68
N ILE A 100 -12.20 3.26 13.51
CA ILE A 100 -13.06 3.57 12.37
C ILE A 100 -13.65 2.26 11.82
N PRO A 101 -14.97 2.11 11.77
CA PRO A 101 -15.62 0.90 11.22
C PRO A 101 -15.43 0.82 9.70
N ASP A 102 -15.48 -0.38 9.16
CA ASP A 102 -15.47 -0.67 7.72
C ASP A 102 -14.36 0.04 6.92
N ARG A 103 -13.20 0.24 7.56
CA ARG A 103 -12.01 0.82 6.94
C ARG A 103 -11.13 -0.25 6.28
N LEU A 104 -10.38 0.17 5.29
CA LEU A 104 -9.25 -0.57 4.71
C LEU A 104 -7.96 0.21 4.96
N ILE A 105 -7.02 -0.36 5.71
CA ILE A 105 -5.70 0.24 5.94
C ILE A 105 -4.70 -0.39 4.97
N ILE A 106 -4.11 0.46 4.11
CA ILE A 106 -3.05 0.09 3.17
C ILE A 106 -1.73 0.64 3.67
N PHE A 107 -0.78 -0.25 3.91
CA PHE A 107 0.56 0.13 4.32
C PHE A 107 1.55 -0.04 3.17
N LEU A 108 2.20 1.05 2.77
CA LEU A 108 3.22 1.06 1.73
C LEU A 108 4.61 1.13 2.35
N ASP A 109 5.42 0.11 2.14
CA ASP A 109 6.81 0.07 2.60
C ASP A 109 7.79 -0.16 1.43
N ALA A 110 9.06 -0.05 1.72
CA ALA A 110 10.14 -0.48 0.84
C ALA A 110 11.38 -0.82 1.68
N GLN A 111 12.26 -1.63 1.11
CA GLN A 111 13.53 -1.95 1.74
C GLN A 111 14.38 -0.69 1.98
N PRO A 112 15.15 -0.62 3.07
CA PRO A 112 15.94 0.57 3.43
C PRO A 112 16.84 1.08 2.29
N HIS A 113 17.46 0.19 1.53
CA HIS A 113 18.33 0.56 0.41
C HIS A 113 17.57 1.31 -0.70
N SER A 114 16.30 0.90 -0.98
CA SER A 114 15.44 1.57 -1.95
C SER A 114 14.99 2.94 -1.45
N LEU A 115 14.64 3.05 -0.17
CA LEU A 115 14.27 4.33 0.45
C LEU A 115 15.46 5.31 0.39
N ILE A 116 16.67 4.88 0.79
CA ILE A 116 17.89 5.69 0.73
C ILE A 116 18.13 6.19 -0.71
N LYS A 117 18.03 5.28 -1.70
CA LYS A 117 18.19 5.63 -3.11
C LYS A 117 17.18 6.70 -3.55
N ARG A 118 15.90 6.53 -3.22
CA ARG A 118 14.81 7.47 -3.58
C ARG A 118 15.01 8.84 -2.94
N PHE A 119 15.47 8.91 -1.69
CA PHE A 119 15.80 10.18 -1.04
C PHE A 119 17.00 10.86 -1.69
N SER A 120 18.03 10.09 -2.07
CA SER A 120 19.21 10.62 -2.76
C SER A 120 18.85 11.20 -4.13
N GLU A 121 17.99 10.51 -4.89
CA GLU A 121 17.55 10.95 -6.22
C GLU A 121 16.70 12.24 -6.15
N THR A 122 15.80 12.34 -5.18
CA THR A 122 14.91 13.51 -5.03
C THR A 122 15.56 14.67 -4.31
N ARG A 123 16.71 14.49 -3.69
CA ARG A 123 17.41 15.47 -2.84
C ARG A 123 16.51 16.07 -1.75
N ARG A 124 15.46 15.37 -1.36
CA ARG A 124 14.58 15.78 -0.26
C ARG A 124 15.19 15.34 1.06
N ARG A 125 15.07 16.20 2.07
CA ARG A 125 15.45 15.83 3.44
C ARG A 125 14.42 14.87 4.00
N HIS A 126 14.88 13.79 4.65
CA HIS A 126 13.96 12.87 5.33
C HIS A 126 13.22 13.61 6.46
N PRO A 127 11.91 13.40 6.63
CA PRO A 127 11.10 14.13 7.62
C PRO A 127 11.61 14.02 9.07
N LEU A 128 12.26 12.90 9.40
CA LEU A 128 12.82 12.64 10.73
C LEU A 128 14.33 12.92 10.83
N ALA A 129 14.98 13.35 9.75
CA ALA A 129 16.39 13.70 9.79
C ALA A 129 16.57 15.05 10.49
N ASN A 130 17.37 15.05 11.54
CA ASN A 130 17.89 16.24 12.24
C ASN A 130 19.34 16.44 11.85
N ASN A 131 19.98 17.48 12.37
CA ASN A 131 21.38 17.76 12.09
C ASN A 131 22.35 16.68 12.62
N ASP A 132 21.86 15.86 13.60
CA ASP A 132 22.65 14.86 14.31
C ASP A 132 22.34 13.42 13.90
N SER A 133 21.39 13.19 12.95
CA SER A 133 21.01 11.84 12.51
C SER A 133 21.27 11.64 11.02
N SER A 134 21.89 10.52 10.67
CA SER A 134 22.07 10.08 9.29
C SER A 134 20.75 9.64 8.64
N LEU A 135 20.67 9.66 7.32
CA LEU A 135 19.49 9.19 6.59
C LEU A 135 19.11 7.73 6.92
N PRO A 136 20.05 6.75 7.00
CA PRO A 136 19.73 5.39 7.41
C PRO A 136 19.11 5.30 8.83
N GLU A 137 19.65 6.07 9.78
CA GLU A 137 19.13 6.11 11.16
C GLU A 137 17.72 6.71 11.20
N ALA A 138 17.48 7.78 10.43
CA ALA A 138 16.16 8.39 10.33
C ALA A 138 15.12 7.42 9.75
N ILE A 139 15.47 6.65 8.71
CA ILE A 139 14.64 5.61 8.12
C ILE A 139 14.37 4.48 9.11
N ALA A 140 15.39 3.99 9.81
CA ALA A 140 15.23 2.93 10.80
C ALA A 140 14.30 3.38 11.96
N LYS A 141 14.46 4.60 12.43
CA LYS A 141 13.62 5.19 13.48
C LYS A 141 12.16 5.37 13.01
N GLU A 142 11.96 5.78 11.76
CA GLU A 142 10.61 5.89 11.19
C GLU A 142 9.94 4.53 11.12
N ARG A 143 10.61 3.51 10.57
CA ARG A 143 10.07 2.15 10.46
C ARG A 143 9.70 1.56 11.83
N ALA A 144 10.58 1.66 12.82
CA ALA A 144 10.28 1.25 14.18
C ALA A 144 9.05 1.96 14.73
N SER A 145 8.87 3.24 14.42
CA SER A 145 7.70 3.98 14.85
C SER A 145 6.41 3.59 14.12
N LEU A 146 6.49 2.98 12.95
CA LEU A 146 5.33 2.56 12.15
C LEU A 146 4.96 1.08 12.33
N GLU A 147 5.74 0.29 13.09
CA GLU A 147 5.50 -1.15 13.29
C GLU A 147 4.08 -1.45 13.77
N GLY A 148 3.56 -0.67 14.72
CA GLY A 148 2.21 -0.85 15.25
C GLY A 148 1.12 -0.66 14.18
N ILE A 149 1.33 0.28 13.24
CA ILE A 149 0.38 0.53 12.16
C ILE A 149 0.52 -0.53 11.06
N ALA A 150 1.74 -0.94 10.76
CA ALA A 150 2.00 -2.00 9.81
C ALA A 150 1.39 -3.35 10.23
N ALA A 151 1.39 -3.64 11.54
CA ALA A 151 0.78 -4.85 12.09
C ALA A 151 -0.77 -4.86 11.99
N GLU A 152 -1.40 -3.68 11.96
CA GLU A 152 -2.86 -3.51 11.85
C GLU A 152 -3.31 -3.23 10.42
N ALA A 153 -2.39 -3.23 9.46
CA ALA A 153 -2.72 -3.00 8.07
C ALA A 153 -3.44 -4.22 7.46
N ASP A 154 -4.54 -3.96 6.77
CA ASP A 154 -5.32 -4.97 6.04
C ASP A 154 -4.60 -5.38 4.73
N LEU A 155 -3.81 -4.45 4.17
CA LEU A 155 -3.01 -4.68 2.96
C LEU A 155 -1.63 -4.03 3.12
N LEU A 156 -0.59 -4.86 3.10
CA LEU A 156 0.80 -4.42 3.06
C LEU A 156 1.34 -4.58 1.63
N ILE A 157 1.96 -3.54 1.08
CA ILE A 157 2.53 -3.55 -0.28
C ILE A 157 4.01 -3.18 -0.20
N ASP A 158 4.88 -4.09 -0.58
CA ASP A 158 6.30 -3.81 -0.77
C ASP A 158 6.52 -3.09 -2.11
N THR A 159 6.92 -1.84 -2.04
CA THR A 159 7.18 -1.00 -3.22
C THR A 159 8.64 -0.98 -3.65
N THR A 160 9.50 -1.84 -3.09
CA THR A 160 10.96 -1.84 -3.30
C THR A 160 11.33 -1.79 -4.78
N ASP A 161 10.84 -2.74 -5.55
CA ASP A 161 11.12 -2.90 -6.98
C ASP A 161 9.95 -2.44 -7.88
N LEU A 162 8.87 -1.92 -7.29
CA LEU A 162 7.72 -1.48 -8.06
C LEU A 162 7.99 -0.16 -8.78
N THR A 163 7.54 -0.07 -10.02
CA THR A 163 7.39 1.22 -10.71
C THR A 163 6.12 1.93 -10.21
N PRO A 164 5.98 3.26 -10.41
CA PRO A 164 4.72 3.95 -10.12
C PRO A 164 3.51 3.33 -10.82
N ARG A 165 3.70 2.84 -12.05
CA ARG A 165 2.66 2.16 -12.84
C ARG A 165 2.28 0.83 -12.21
N ALA A 166 3.26 -0.01 -11.86
CA ALA A 166 2.99 -1.30 -11.23
C ALA A 166 2.25 -1.14 -9.90
N LEU A 167 2.57 -0.12 -9.09
CA LEU A 167 1.83 0.18 -7.87
C LEU A 167 0.37 0.57 -8.16
N ARG A 168 0.11 1.38 -9.19
CA ARG A 168 -1.25 1.71 -9.62
C ARG A 168 -2.02 0.46 -10.03
N ASP A 169 -1.41 -0.39 -10.84
CA ASP A 169 -2.01 -1.65 -11.30
C ASP A 169 -2.38 -2.56 -10.12
N ILE A 170 -1.51 -2.65 -9.10
CA ILE A 170 -1.78 -3.41 -7.86
C ILE A 170 -2.98 -2.83 -7.10
N ILE A 171 -3.02 -1.51 -6.91
CA ILE A 171 -4.13 -0.85 -6.21
C ILE A 171 -5.43 -1.06 -6.95
N THR A 172 -5.45 -0.86 -8.26
CA THR A 172 -6.62 -1.11 -9.09
C THR A 172 -7.10 -2.55 -8.96
N THR A 173 -6.20 -3.52 -9.10
CA THR A 173 -6.57 -4.93 -9.05
C THR A 173 -7.03 -5.38 -7.66
N ARG A 174 -6.35 -4.93 -6.61
CA ARG A 174 -6.64 -5.39 -5.24
C ARG A 174 -7.79 -4.67 -4.56
N ILE A 175 -8.11 -3.44 -4.96
CA ILE A 175 -9.11 -2.61 -4.29
C ILE A 175 -10.31 -2.38 -5.18
N VAL A 176 -10.09 -1.92 -6.41
CA VAL A 176 -11.14 -1.56 -7.34
C VAL A 176 -11.79 -2.79 -7.99
N GLU A 177 -10.97 -3.77 -8.35
CA GLU A 177 -11.43 -5.02 -8.98
C GLU A 177 -11.74 -6.13 -7.97
N GLN A 178 -11.78 -5.83 -6.67
CA GLN A 178 -12.11 -6.83 -5.65
C GLN A 178 -13.47 -7.46 -5.98
N ARG A 179 -13.43 -8.76 -6.29
CA ARG A 179 -14.60 -9.62 -6.47
C ARG A 179 -14.92 -10.27 -5.14
N ASP A 180 -16.19 -10.54 -4.88
CA ASP A 180 -16.58 -11.39 -3.76
C ASP A 180 -15.87 -12.74 -3.87
N GLY A 181 -14.99 -13.04 -2.90
CA GLY A 181 -14.24 -14.29 -2.85
C GLY A 181 -12.79 -14.11 -2.39
N LEU A 182 -12.09 -15.24 -2.30
CA LEU A 182 -10.67 -15.25 -1.97
C LEU A 182 -9.86 -14.65 -3.12
N SER A 183 -9.22 -13.49 -2.87
CA SER A 183 -8.27 -12.89 -3.80
C SER A 183 -6.88 -13.48 -3.54
N VAL A 184 -6.32 -14.17 -4.53
CA VAL A 184 -4.97 -14.73 -4.46
C VAL A 184 -4.09 -14.02 -5.48
N MET A 185 -3.03 -13.36 -5.00
CA MET A 185 -1.99 -12.84 -5.87
C MET A 185 -0.81 -13.82 -5.89
N ILE A 186 -0.40 -14.20 -7.09
CA ILE A 186 0.78 -15.05 -7.29
C ILE A 186 1.88 -14.19 -7.90
N GLU A 187 2.98 -14.03 -7.17
CA GLU A 187 4.15 -13.30 -7.62
C GLU A 187 5.34 -14.22 -7.80
N SER A 188 6.08 -14.05 -8.90
CA SER A 188 7.35 -14.74 -9.11
C SER A 188 8.52 -13.82 -8.76
N PHE A 189 9.41 -14.27 -7.91
CA PHE A 189 10.58 -13.52 -7.48
C PHE A 189 11.86 -14.34 -7.58
N ALA A 190 12.99 -13.67 -7.57
CA ALA A 190 14.29 -14.31 -7.53
C ALA A 190 14.90 -14.16 -6.12
N PHE A 191 15.24 -15.26 -5.44
CA PHE A 191 15.83 -15.27 -4.10
C PHE A 191 17.05 -14.33 -3.93
N LYS A 192 17.80 -14.08 -5.01
CA LYS A 192 18.92 -13.14 -4.98
C LYS A 192 18.52 -11.67 -4.72
N ARG A 193 17.22 -11.34 -4.88
CA ARG A 193 16.66 -10.01 -4.62
C ARG A 193 15.99 -9.89 -3.25
N GLY A 194 15.95 -10.99 -2.50
CA GLY A 194 15.21 -11.12 -1.26
C GLY A 194 13.82 -11.71 -1.48
N VAL A 195 13.18 -12.10 -0.40
CA VAL A 195 11.79 -12.54 -0.37
C VAL A 195 10.93 -11.28 -0.25
N PRO A 196 9.81 -11.17 -1.03
CA PRO A 196 8.84 -10.10 -0.86
C PRO A 196 8.33 -10.05 0.58
N THR A 197 8.26 -8.86 1.17
CA THR A 197 7.87 -8.68 2.58
C THR A 197 6.35 -8.70 2.77
N ASP A 198 5.60 -8.63 1.68
CA ASP A 198 4.14 -8.67 1.60
C ASP A 198 3.58 -10.05 1.24
N ALA A 199 4.45 -11.08 1.14
CA ALA A 199 4.03 -12.45 0.82
C ALA A 199 3.55 -13.19 2.08
N ASP A 200 2.28 -13.65 2.08
CA ASP A 200 1.75 -14.51 3.14
C ASP A 200 2.34 -15.93 3.08
N PHE A 201 2.59 -16.42 1.86
CA PHE A 201 3.16 -17.75 1.61
C PHE A 201 4.27 -17.67 0.57
N VAL A 202 5.35 -18.40 0.80
CA VAL A 202 6.49 -18.51 -0.12
C VAL A 202 6.73 -19.97 -0.48
N PHE A 203 6.69 -20.27 -1.77
CA PHE A 203 6.97 -21.61 -2.29
C PHE A 203 8.26 -21.61 -3.12
N ASP A 204 9.15 -22.55 -2.83
CA ASP A 204 10.38 -22.70 -3.61
C ASP A 204 10.11 -23.54 -4.87
N ALA A 205 9.92 -22.87 -6.00
CA ALA A 205 9.67 -23.51 -7.29
C ALA A 205 10.87 -24.32 -7.84
N ARG A 206 12.06 -24.21 -7.24
CA ARG A 206 13.24 -25.00 -7.66
C ARG A 206 13.09 -26.48 -7.34
N ALA A 207 12.17 -26.84 -6.43
CA ALA A 207 11.81 -28.24 -6.16
C ALA A 207 10.96 -28.87 -7.27
N ILE A 208 10.38 -28.06 -8.17
CA ILE A 208 9.56 -28.54 -9.29
C ILE A 208 10.48 -28.91 -10.45
N PRO A 209 10.20 -30.03 -11.18
CA PRO A 209 10.97 -30.41 -12.36
C PRO A 209 11.01 -29.25 -13.37
N ASN A 210 12.20 -28.94 -13.89
CA ASN A 210 12.37 -27.85 -14.83
C ASN A 210 11.59 -28.14 -16.14
N PRO A 211 10.62 -27.27 -16.52
CA PRO A 211 9.81 -27.45 -17.74
C PRO A 211 10.66 -27.58 -19.02
N TYR A 212 11.87 -27.02 -19.03
CA TYR A 212 12.79 -27.12 -20.16
C TYR A 212 13.15 -28.58 -20.53
N TRP A 213 13.10 -29.49 -19.57
CA TRP A 213 13.38 -30.93 -19.80
C TRP A 213 12.16 -31.73 -20.26
N GLN A 214 10.98 -31.08 -20.36
CA GLN A 214 9.76 -31.66 -20.88
C GLN A 214 9.50 -31.12 -22.28
N ASP A 215 9.65 -31.98 -23.32
CA ASP A 215 9.54 -31.54 -24.72
C ASP A 215 8.20 -30.89 -25.06
N ALA A 216 7.10 -31.26 -24.38
CA ALA A 216 5.77 -30.65 -24.55
C ALA A 216 5.68 -29.20 -24.00
N LEU A 217 6.57 -28.77 -23.11
CA LEU A 217 6.57 -27.44 -22.46
C LEU A 217 7.72 -26.53 -22.97
N ARG A 218 8.59 -27.07 -23.83
CA ARG A 218 9.78 -26.38 -24.34
C ARG A 218 9.47 -25.27 -25.33
N GLN A 219 8.27 -25.29 -25.94
CA GLN A 219 7.87 -24.37 -27.02
C GLN A 219 6.83 -23.32 -26.58
N GLN A 220 6.54 -23.22 -25.28
CA GLN A 220 5.72 -22.14 -24.69
C GLN A 220 6.63 -21.15 -23.96
#